data_876017e31b0991f6baadee7a346d5cc0
#
_entry.id   876017e31b0991f6baadee7a346d5cc0
#
_cell.length_a   1.000
_cell.length_b   1.000
_cell.length_c   1.000
_cell.angle_alpha   90.00
_cell.angle_beta   90.00
_cell.angle_gamma   90.00
#
_symmetry.space_group_name_H-M   'P 1'
#
loop_
_entity.id
_entity.type
_entity.pdbx_description
1 polymer ?
#
loop_
_entity_poly.entity_id
_entity_poly.type
_entity_poly.pdbx_seq_one_letter_code
_entity_poly.pdbx_strand_id
1 'polypeptide(L)'
;MSHDLTTTAGKIADFRDRQARAEQPSGPEAIEKQHARGKNTARERIILLLDEDSFVEFDALAVHRSTAFGMEKKKPLGDGLVSGYGTVDGRLVAVYSQDFTVYGGSLSQVNGEKIVKVQEFALRNGCPVVGILDGGGARIQEGVASLAMFADIFRNNVHASGVVPQISLIMGPSAGGAAYSPALTDYVVMVDKTSHMFITGPDVIKTVTGEDVDMETLGGARQHNATTGTSTYLASDETDAIEFVRELLDFLPSNNLSEAPVLGHQQELEVDDDDLALDALIPDSANQPYDMRTVVGQIVDDGHFLEMQALYAPNVMIGYGRVEGHTVGIVANQPLQFAGTLDIAASEKAARFVRHCDAFNIPIITLVDVPGFLPGKDQEFQGIIRRGAKLLYAYAEATVPKLTVITRKAYGGAYIVMGSKKLGADLNLAWPTAQIGVMGAQGAVNILYRRDLAAVAGDGGDVEARRAEVIRQYEEELLNPYQAAELGYVDAVIAPSETRLQIIKGLRALRDKRASLPAKKHGNIPL
;
A
#
# COMPACT_ATOMS: atom_id res chain seq x y z
N MET A 1 -42.91 -25.59 6.02
CA MET A 1 -43.62 -26.91 6.01
C MET A 1 -42.70 -27.93 6.65
N SER A 2 -43.23 -28.88 7.44
CA SER A 2 -42.39 -29.96 7.99
C SER A 2 -42.17 -31.01 6.90
N HIS A 3 -40.92 -31.21 6.50
CA HIS A 3 -40.55 -32.25 5.54
C HIS A 3 -40.52 -33.63 6.23
N ASP A 4 -40.85 -34.68 5.49
CA ASP A 4 -40.72 -36.05 5.99
C ASP A 4 -39.24 -36.48 5.93
N LEU A 5 -38.54 -36.31 7.07
CA LEU A 5 -37.15 -36.64 7.20
C LEU A 5 -36.84 -38.15 7.21
N THR A 6 -37.84 -39.02 7.10
CA THR A 6 -37.61 -40.45 6.94
C THR A 6 -37.24 -40.80 5.50
N THR A 7 -37.58 -39.94 4.51
CA THR A 7 -37.31 -40.12 3.09
C THR A 7 -36.13 -39.30 2.63
N THR A 8 -35.40 -39.78 1.60
CA THR A 8 -34.32 -39.04 0.95
C THR A 8 -34.82 -37.72 0.35
N ALA A 9 -35.98 -37.73 -0.31
CA ALA A 9 -36.60 -36.53 -0.89
C ALA A 9 -36.91 -35.47 0.19
N GLY A 10 -37.45 -35.89 1.34
CA GLY A 10 -37.71 -34.99 2.47
C GLY A 10 -36.41 -34.40 3.09
N LYS A 11 -35.37 -35.19 3.20
CA LYS A 11 -34.04 -34.72 3.64
C LYS A 11 -33.43 -33.68 2.69
N ILE A 12 -33.55 -33.92 1.37
CA ILE A 12 -33.06 -32.95 0.35
C ILE A 12 -33.90 -31.67 0.40
N ALA A 13 -35.21 -31.75 0.58
CA ALA A 13 -36.06 -30.59 0.73
C ALA A 13 -35.73 -29.77 1.99
N ASP A 14 -35.52 -30.41 3.16
CA ASP A 14 -35.06 -29.75 4.39
C ASP A 14 -33.67 -29.08 4.19
N PHE A 15 -32.76 -29.75 3.51
CA PHE A 15 -31.46 -29.15 3.17
C PHE A 15 -31.59 -27.87 2.33
N ARG A 16 -32.42 -27.88 1.28
CA ARG A 16 -32.66 -26.69 0.45
C ARG A 16 -33.30 -25.55 1.26
N ASP A 17 -34.22 -25.85 2.16
CA ASP A 17 -34.82 -24.84 3.04
C ASP A 17 -33.76 -24.23 4.00
N ARG A 18 -32.83 -25.04 4.51
CA ARG A 18 -31.73 -24.55 5.35
C ARG A 18 -30.78 -23.68 4.56
N GLN A 19 -30.45 -24.09 3.34
CA GLN A 19 -29.58 -23.32 2.43
C GLN A 19 -30.21 -21.96 2.12
N ALA A 20 -31.48 -21.90 1.73
CA ALA A 20 -32.17 -20.64 1.47
C ALA A 20 -32.22 -19.72 2.71
N ARG A 21 -32.38 -20.29 3.91
CA ARG A 21 -32.31 -19.51 5.16
C ARG A 21 -30.92 -19.03 5.51
N ALA A 22 -29.87 -19.77 5.12
CA ALA A 22 -28.49 -19.35 5.34
C ALA A 22 -28.09 -18.19 4.40
N GLU A 23 -28.72 -18.12 3.23
CA GLU A 23 -28.51 -17.00 2.29
C GLU A 23 -29.13 -15.68 2.80
N GLN A 24 -30.18 -15.74 3.62
CA GLN A 24 -30.87 -14.57 4.18
C GLN A 24 -31.11 -14.73 5.70
N PRO A 25 -30.06 -14.80 6.52
CA PRO A 25 -30.15 -15.18 7.93
C PRO A 25 -30.96 -14.18 8.79
N SER A 26 -31.06 -12.92 8.36
CA SER A 26 -31.78 -11.85 9.05
C SER A 26 -33.13 -11.51 8.42
N GLY A 27 -33.44 -12.12 7.27
CA GLY A 27 -34.68 -11.91 6.52
C GLY A 27 -34.71 -10.64 5.68
N PRO A 28 -35.72 -10.49 4.81
CA PRO A 28 -35.76 -9.45 3.77
C PRO A 28 -35.76 -8.01 4.31
N GLU A 29 -36.45 -7.75 5.42
CA GLU A 29 -36.50 -6.39 6.00
C GLU A 29 -35.12 -5.88 6.43
N ALA A 30 -34.24 -6.75 6.91
CA ALA A 30 -32.89 -6.37 7.31
C ALA A 30 -32.03 -6.08 6.10
N ILE A 31 -32.22 -6.81 5.00
CA ILE A 31 -31.56 -6.58 3.71
C ILE A 31 -32.00 -5.23 3.14
N GLU A 32 -33.31 -4.95 3.10
CA GLU A 32 -33.83 -3.65 2.63
C GLU A 32 -33.26 -2.46 3.42
N LYS A 33 -33.14 -2.61 4.75
CA LYS A 33 -32.51 -1.58 5.60
C LYS A 33 -31.02 -1.39 5.29
N GLN A 34 -30.31 -2.44 4.90
CA GLN A 34 -28.91 -2.38 4.49
C GLN A 34 -28.80 -1.61 3.16
N HIS A 35 -29.61 -1.97 2.16
CA HIS A 35 -29.66 -1.30 0.87
C HIS A 35 -30.09 0.18 0.98
N ALA A 36 -31.04 0.50 1.86
CA ALA A 36 -31.47 1.88 2.11
C ALA A 36 -30.34 2.78 2.65
N ARG A 37 -29.27 2.19 3.18
CA ARG A 37 -28.04 2.91 3.61
C ARG A 37 -26.99 3.01 2.49
N GLY A 38 -27.30 2.57 1.27
CA GLY A 38 -26.36 2.51 0.16
C GLY A 38 -25.31 1.42 0.30
N LYS A 39 -25.59 0.35 1.04
CA LYS A 39 -24.64 -0.73 1.33
C LYS A 39 -25.17 -2.07 0.82
N ASN A 40 -24.28 -2.87 0.25
CA ASN A 40 -24.57 -4.26 -0.11
C ASN A 40 -24.56 -5.17 1.13
N THR A 41 -25.18 -6.34 1.02
CA THR A 41 -25.05 -7.42 2.01
C THR A 41 -23.67 -8.08 1.92
N ALA A 42 -23.30 -8.83 2.95
CA ALA A 42 -22.05 -9.58 2.96
C ALA A 42 -21.90 -10.53 1.76
N ARG A 43 -22.98 -11.19 1.36
CA ARG A 43 -23.00 -12.12 0.22
C ARG A 43 -22.88 -11.38 -1.11
N GLU A 44 -23.61 -10.29 -1.30
CA GLU A 44 -23.54 -9.48 -2.52
C GLU A 44 -22.12 -8.94 -2.76
N ARG A 45 -21.43 -8.49 -1.70
CA ARG A 45 -20.03 -8.04 -1.77
C ARG A 45 -19.08 -9.14 -2.25
N ILE A 46 -19.27 -10.39 -1.79
CA ILE A 46 -18.46 -11.53 -2.25
C ILE A 46 -18.77 -11.85 -3.72
N ILE A 47 -20.04 -11.83 -4.12
CA ILE A 47 -20.45 -12.09 -5.51
C ILE A 47 -19.90 -11.01 -6.46
N LEU A 48 -19.86 -9.75 -6.04
CA LEU A 48 -19.28 -8.67 -6.83
C LEU A 48 -17.75 -8.79 -6.96
N LEU A 49 -17.07 -9.32 -5.94
CA LEU A 49 -15.63 -9.48 -5.94
C LEU A 49 -15.17 -10.66 -6.81
N LEU A 50 -15.86 -11.80 -6.72
CA LEU A 50 -15.44 -13.06 -7.35
C LEU A 50 -16.02 -13.22 -8.75
N ASP A 51 -15.40 -14.08 -9.53
CA ASP A 51 -15.91 -14.48 -10.85
C ASP A 51 -17.26 -15.19 -10.70
N GLU A 52 -18.12 -15.04 -11.70
CA GLU A 52 -19.45 -15.66 -11.74
C GLU A 52 -19.37 -17.17 -11.45
N ASP A 53 -20.26 -17.65 -10.59
CA ASP A 53 -20.39 -19.07 -10.19
C ASP A 53 -19.15 -19.71 -9.54
N SER A 54 -18.10 -18.94 -9.22
CA SER A 54 -16.86 -19.47 -8.64
C SER A 54 -16.91 -19.65 -7.12
N PHE A 55 -17.87 -19.01 -6.42
CA PHE A 55 -17.91 -18.98 -4.97
C PHE A 55 -18.28 -20.34 -4.35
N VAL A 56 -17.42 -20.83 -3.47
CA VAL A 56 -17.65 -22.02 -2.63
C VAL A 56 -17.67 -21.61 -1.17
N GLU A 57 -18.84 -21.68 -0.54
CA GLU A 57 -19.04 -21.22 0.83
C GLU A 57 -18.60 -22.25 1.88
N PHE A 58 -17.94 -21.80 2.94
CA PHE A 58 -17.62 -22.56 4.13
C PHE A 58 -18.60 -22.26 5.26
N ASP A 59 -19.02 -23.31 5.99
CA ASP A 59 -19.73 -23.21 7.28
C ASP A 59 -21.02 -22.34 7.22
N ALA A 60 -21.75 -22.37 6.10
CA ALA A 60 -23.00 -21.64 5.93
C ALA A 60 -24.07 -21.98 6.99
N LEU A 61 -24.03 -23.19 7.54
CA LEU A 61 -24.97 -23.68 8.54
C LEU A 61 -24.48 -23.55 9.99
N ALA A 62 -23.24 -23.03 10.20
CA ALA A 62 -22.70 -22.83 11.55
C ALA A 62 -23.54 -21.78 12.31
N VAL A 63 -23.66 -21.97 13.63
CA VAL A 63 -24.37 -21.03 14.51
C VAL A 63 -23.60 -20.80 15.78
N HIS A 64 -23.77 -19.63 16.43
CA HIS A 64 -23.11 -19.34 17.71
C HIS A 64 -23.49 -20.34 18.80
N ARG A 65 -22.61 -20.49 19.79
CA ARG A 65 -22.76 -21.45 20.92
C ARG A 65 -23.23 -20.78 22.20
N SER A 66 -23.44 -19.45 22.18
CA SER A 66 -23.83 -18.69 23.37
C SER A 66 -25.24 -19.09 23.87
N THR A 67 -25.35 -19.23 25.20
CA THR A 67 -26.60 -19.44 25.91
C THR A 67 -26.95 -18.30 26.88
N ALA A 68 -26.04 -17.30 26.99
CA ALA A 68 -26.22 -16.13 27.84
C ALA A 68 -27.15 -15.09 27.19
N PHE A 69 -27.80 -14.27 28.00
CA PHE A 69 -28.62 -13.14 27.58
C PHE A 69 -29.72 -13.48 26.58
N GLY A 70 -30.25 -14.73 26.62
CA GLY A 70 -31.33 -15.18 25.74
C GLY A 70 -30.90 -15.49 24.30
N MET A 71 -29.62 -15.55 24.02
CA MET A 71 -29.10 -15.81 22.68
C MET A 71 -29.46 -17.22 22.17
N GLU A 72 -29.67 -18.19 23.06
CA GLU A 72 -30.10 -19.53 22.70
C GLU A 72 -31.43 -19.56 21.91
N LYS A 73 -32.24 -18.50 22.00
CA LYS A 73 -33.53 -18.37 21.30
C LYS A 73 -33.42 -17.92 19.85
N LYS A 74 -32.30 -17.30 19.47
CA LYS A 74 -32.07 -16.77 18.12
C LYS A 74 -30.67 -17.17 17.64
N LYS A 75 -30.59 -18.17 16.78
CA LYS A 75 -29.35 -18.71 16.21
C LYS A 75 -29.34 -18.55 14.69
N PRO A 76 -29.02 -17.37 14.17
CA PRO A 76 -28.91 -17.15 12.72
C PRO A 76 -27.85 -18.05 12.11
N LEU A 77 -28.18 -18.64 10.95
CA LEU A 77 -27.22 -19.46 10.20
C LEU A 77 -26.04 -18.59 9.69
N GLY A 78 -24.87 -19.18 9.62
CA GLY A 78 -23.65 -18.47 9.22
C GLY A 78 -23.06 -17.56 10.31
N ASP A 79 -23.78 -17.29 11.40
CA ASP A 79 -23.40 -16.48 12.56
C ASP A 79 -22.81 -15.09 12.22
N GLY A 80 -23.37 -14.44 11.19
CA GLY A 80 -22.96 -13.09 10.78
C GLY A 80 -21.65 -13.03 9.99
N LEU A 81 -21.24 -14.14 9.36
CA LEU A 81 -20.11 -14.18 8.46
C LEU A 81 -20.38 -15.06 7.25
N VAL A 82 -20.22 -14.53 6.06
CA VAL A 82 -20.11 -15.30 4.81
C VAL A 82 -18.63 -15.53 4.52
N SER A 83 -18.21 -16.77 4.30
CA SER A 83 -16.78 -17.11 4.17
C SER A 83 -16.57 -18.29 3.24
N GLY A 84 -15.45 -18.32 2.52
CA GLY A 84 -15.14 -19.37 1.57
C GLY A 84 -14.01 -19.00 0.64
N TYR A 85 -14.10 -19.45 -0.60
CA TYR A 85 -13.15 -19.12 -1.66
C TYR A 85 -13.85 -19.07 -3.01
N GLY A 86 -13.19 -18.46 -3.98
CA GLY A 86 -13.60 -18.42 -5.38
C GLY A 86 -12.43 -17.98 -6.24
N THR A 87 -12.71 -17.45 -7.41
CA THR A 87 -11.66 -16.91 -8.27
C THR A 87 -11.88 -15.43 -8.57
N VAL A 88 -10.79 -14.73 -8.86
CA VAL A 88 -10.77 -13.40 -9.47
C VAL A 88 -9.89 -13.53 -10.72
N ASP A 89 -10.48 -13.30 -11.88
CA ASP A 89 -9.84 -13.49 -13.19
C ASP A 89 -9.15 -14.86 -13.31
N GLY A 90 -9.88 -15.90 -12.87
CA GLY A 90 -9.46 -17.30 -12.86
C GLY A 90 -8.47 -17.69 -11.77
N ARG A 91 -8.02 -16.76 -10.91
CA ARG A 91 -7.04 -17.01 -9.85
C ARG A 91 -7.73 -17.21 -8.51
N LEU A 92 -7.31 -18.24 -7.76
CA LEU A 92 -7.88 -18.58 -6.46
C LEU A 92 -7.70 -17.43 -5.46
N VAL A 93 -8.78 -17.09 -4.76
CA VAL A 93 -8.83 -16.09 -3.69
C VAL A 93 -9.65 -16.64 -2.53
N ALA A 94 -9.14 -16.57 -1.32
CA ALA A 94 -9.87 -16.86 -0.09
C ALA A 94 -10.57 -15.58 0.39
N VAL A 95 -11.83 -15.68 0.83
CA VAL A 95 -12.63 -14.49 1.15
C VAL A 95 -13.50 -14.71 2.37
N TYR A 96 -13.67 -13.65 3.16
CA TYR A 96 -14.72 -13.58 4.18
C TYR A 96 -15.34 -12.18 4.21
N SER A 97 -16.64 -12.11 4.55
CA SER A 97 -17.39 -10.86 4.64
C SER A 97 -18.29 -10.86 5.87
N GLN A 98 -18.15 -9.85 6.72
CA GLN A 98 -19.00 -9.66 7.89
C GLN A 98 -20.38 -9.17 7.48
N ASP A 99 -21.42 -9.77 8.08
CA ASP A 99 -22.82 -9.43 7.84
C ASP A 99 -23.35 -8.53 8.94
N PHE A 100 -23.40 -7.23 8.67
CA PHE A 100 -23.91 -6.24 9.62
C PHE A 100 -25.38 -6.47 10.01
N THR A 101 -26.15 -7.18 9.19
CA THR A 101 -27.57 -7.51 9.48
C THR A 101 -27.73 -8.53 10.62
N VAL A 102 -26.64 -9.24 10.95
CA VAL A 102 -26.61 -10.25 12.03
C VAL A 102 -25.78 -9.71 13.20
N TYR A 103 -26.42 -9.35 14.29
CA TYR A 103 -25.78 -8.82 15.51
C TYR A 103 -24.79 -7.68 15.24
N GLY A 104 -25.08 -6.82 14.23
CA GLY A 104 -24.20 -5.71 13.85
C GLY A 104 -22.82 -6.15 13.35
N GLY A 105 -22.70 -7.31 12.73
CA GLY A 105 -21.42 -7.85 12.22
C GLY A 105 -20.39 -8.15 13.33
N SER A 106 -20.80 -8.19 14.60
CA SER A 106 -19.86 -8.36 15.71
C SER A 106 -19.20 -9.73 15.71
N LEU A 107 -17.90 -9.76 16.05
CA LEU A 107 -17.10 -10.98 16.11
C LEU A 107 -17.58 -11.87 17.26
N SER A 108 -18.01 -13.07 16.96
CA SER A 108 -18.31 -14.15 17.89
C SER A 108 -17.18 -15.18 17.91
N GLN A 109 -17.27 -16.18 18.77
CA GLN A 109 -16.36 -17.31 18.71
C GLN A 109 -16.46 -18.05 17.36
N VAL A 110 -17.66 -18.40 16.92
CA VAL A 110 -17.87 -19.16 15.67
C VAL A 110 -17.51 -18.35 14.43
N ASN A 111 -17.89 -17.07 14.41
CA ASN A 111 -17.50 -16.15 13.36
C ASN A 111 -15.96 -16.05 13.26
N GLY A 112 -15.26 -15.91 14.39
CA GLY A 112 -13.80 -15.89 14.43
C GLY A 112 -13.16 -17.21 13.97
N GLU A 113 -13.70 -18.36 14.38
CA GLU A 113 -13.25 -19.67 13.90
C GLU A 113 -13.36 -19.80 12.36
N LYS A 114 -14.41 -19.22 11.76
CA LYS A 114 -14.58 -19.18 10.30
C LYS A 114 -13.53 -18.28 9.62
N ILE A 115 -13.21 -17.11 10.19
CA ILE A 115 -12.15 -16.23 9.67
C ILE A 115 -10.81 -16.95 9.72
N VAL A 116 -10.45 -17.55 10.86
CA VAL A 116 -9.22 -18.35 11.03
C VAL A 116 -9.13 -19.46 10.00
N LYS A 117 -10.23 -20.18 9.74
CA LYS A 117 -10.30 -21.24 8.73
C LYS A 117 -9.98 -20.71 7.32
N VAL A 118 -10.51 -19.54 6.95
CA VAL A 118 -10.22 -18.90 5.65
C VAL A 118 -8.75 -18.48 5.56
N GLN A 119 -8.19 -17.88 6.62
CA GLN A 119 -6.78 -17.49 6.66
C GLN A 119 -5.85 -18.72 6.53
N GLU A 120 -6.16 -19.80 7.26
CA GLU A 120 -5.41 -21.06 7.15
C GLU A 120 -5.56 -21.72 5.77
N PHE A 121 -6.75 -21.64 5.16
CA PHE A 121 -6.97 -22.09 3.79
C PHE A 121 -6.08 -21.32 2.81
N ALA A 122 -6.04 -20.00 2.92
CA ALA A 122 -5.18 -19.15 2.08
C ALA A 122 -3.69 -19.52 2.22
N LEU A 123 -3.22 -19.68 3.46
CA LEU A 123 -1.82 -20.08 3.73
C LEU A 123 -1.47 -21.46 3.17
N ARG A 124 -2.36 -22.45 3.31
CA ARG A 124 -2.10 -23.81 2.82
C ARG A 124 -2.13 -23.93 1.31
N ASN A 125 -2.95 -23.09 0.64
CA ASN A 125 -3.11 -23.12 -0.81
C ASN A 125 -2.27 -22.07 -1.53
N GLY A 126 -1.61 -21.17 -0.79
CA GLY A 126 -0.80 -20.10 -1.35
C GLY A 126 -1.60 -19.15 -2.22
N CYS A 127 -2.72 -18.63 -1.72
CA CYS A 127 -3.58 -17.69 -2.44
C CYS A 127 -3.86 -16.44 -1.60
N PRO A 128 -4.17 -15.30 -2.24
CA PRO A 128 -4.56 -14.08 -1.54
C PRO A 128 -5.76 -14.29 -0.61
N VAL A 129 -5.83 -13.51 0.46
CA VAL A 129 -6.99 -13.43 1.34
C VAL A 129 -7.58 -12.03 1.34
N VAL A 130 -8.90 -11.94 1.10
CA VAL A 130 -9.66 -10.70 1.11
C VAL A 130 -10.66 -10.73 2.26
N GLY A 131 -10.52 -9.82 3.20
CA GLY A 131 -11.45 -9.63 4.32
C GLY A 131 -12.33 -8.41 4.10
N ILE A 132 -13.66 -8.59 4.09
CA ILE A 132 -14.63 -7.49 3.97
C ILE A 132 -15.25 -7.27 5.35
N LEU A 133 -14.98 -6.09 5.92
CA LEU A 133 -15.22 -5.78 7.32
C LEU A 133 -16.37 -4.77 7.45
N ASP A 134 -17.38 -5.16 8.21
CA ASP A 134 -18.56 -4.35 8.51
C ASP A 134 -19.12 -4.81 9.86
N GLY A 135 -18.45 -4.42 10.97
CA GLY A 135 -18.83 -4.92 12.28
C GLY A 135 -18.34 -4.11 13.47
N GLY A 136 -19.14 -4.11 14.52
CA GLY A 136 -18.94 -3.32 15.74
C GLY A 136 -17.91 -3.86 16.74
N GLY A 137 -16.97 -4.73 16.33
CA GLY A 137 -15.98 -5.30 17.25
C GLY A 137 -16.41 -6.63 17.89
N ALA A 138 -15.94 -6.93 19.10
CA ALA A 138 -16.27 -8.17 19.80
C ALA A 138 -17.75 -8.25 20.21
N ARG A 139 -18.35 -9.42 20.06
CA ARG A 139 -19.73 -9.69 20.54
C ARG A 139 -19.72 -9.76 22.07
N ILE A 140 -20.22 -8.71 22.72
CA ILE A 140 -20.15 -8.52 24.18
C ILE A 140 -20.80 -9.69 24.93
N GLN A 141 -21.89 -10.25 24.42
CA GLN A 141 -22.62 -11.35 25.03
C GLN A 141 -21.80 -12.65 25.14
N GLU A 142 -20.75 -12.81 24.36
CA GLU A 142 -19.87 -13.98 24.39
C GLU A 142 -18.60 -13.75 25.25
N GLY A 143 -18.39 -12.52 25.72
CA GLY A 143 -17.31 -12.18 26.65
C GLY A 143 -15.93 -12.54 26.10
N VAL A 144 -15.11 -13.20 26.92
CA VAL A 144 -13.72 -13.55 26.59
C VAL A 144 -13.60 -14.52 25.41
N ALA A 145 -14.59 -15.35 25.14
CA ALA A 145 -14.58 -16.29 24.02
C ALA A 145 -14.55 -15.56 22.67
N SER A 146 -15.33 -14.48 22.54
CA SER A 146 -15.30 -13.58 21.39
C SER A 146 -13.94 -12.84 21.32
N LEU A 147 -13.48 -12.28 22.43
CA LEU A 147 -12.24 -11.52 22.47
C LEU A 147 -11.00 -12.35 22.10
N ALA A 148 -10.94 -13.62 22.53
CA ALA A 148 -9.83 -14.52 22.25
C ALA A 148 -9.65 -14.80 20.76
N MET A 149 -10.73 -14.76 19.96
CA MET A 149 -10.65 -14.98 18.51
C MET A 149 -9.86 -13.90 17.78
N PHE A 150 -9.82 -12.66 18.29
CA PHE A 150 -8.96 -11.65 17.71
C PHE A 150 -7.47 -12.04 17.80
N ALA A 151 -7.05 -12.69 18.90
CA ALA A 151 -5.66 -13.12 19.03
C ALA A 151 -5.28 -14.19 17.98
N ASP A 152 -6.18 -15.13 17.70
CA ASP A 152 -5.96 -16.14 16.66
C ASP A 152 -5.93 -15.51 15.26
N ILE A 153 -6.84 -14.58 14.97
CA ILE A 153 -6.86 -13.82 13.71
C ILE A 153 -5.56 -13.03 13.53
N PHE A 154 -5.11 -12.28 14.57
CA PHE A 154 -3.87 -11.50 14.51
C PHE A 154 -2.64 -12.39 14.30
N ARG A 155 -2.57 -13.53 15.00
CA ARG A 155 -1.49 -14.50 14.81
C ARG A 155 -1.43 -14.98 13.36
N ASN A 156 -2.57 -15.28 12.75
CA ASN A 156 -2.63 -15.71 11.36
C ASN A 156 -2.30 -14.56 10.39
N ASN A 157 -2.71 -13.31 10.66
CA ASN A 157 -2.26 -12.17 9.86
C ASN A 157 -0.73 -12.05 9.86
N VAL A 158 -0.09 -12.22 11.03
CA VAL A 158 1.37 -12.18 11.16
C VAL A 158 2.03 -13.35 10.41
N HIS A 159 1.48 -14.57 10.52
CA HIS A 159 2.00 -15.72 9.80
C HIS A 159 1.83 -15.60 8.28
N ALA A 160 0.80 -14.93 7.81
CA ALA A 160 0.53 -14.70 6.40
C ALA A 160 1.34 -13.53 5.80
N SER A 161 1.87 -12.64 6.65
CA SER A 161 2.63 -11.46 6.23
C SER A 161 3.86 -11.85 5.41
N GLY A 162 3.93 -11.35 4.16
CA GLY A 162 4.97 -11.69 3.20
C GLY A 162 4.91 -13.14 2.67
N VAL A 163 3.83 -13.87 2.91
CA VAL A 163 3.59 -15.23 2.38
C VAL A 163 2.48 -15.21 1.34
N VAL A 164 1.33 -14.65 1.67
CA VAL A 164 0.21 -14.42 0.75
C VAL A 164 -0.29 -13.00 0.88
N PRO A 165 -0.71 -12.34 -0.21
CA PRO A 165 -1.30 -11.00 -0.15
C PRO A 165 -2.54 -10.97 0.76
N GLN A 166 -2.61 -9.98 1.63
CA GLN A 166 -3.71 -9.77 2.57
C GLN A 166 -4.36 -8.41 2.30
N ILE A 167 -5.64 -8.41 1.96
CA ILE A 167 -6.39 -7.20 1.61
C ILE A 167 -7.59 -7.06 2.53
N SER A 168 -7.76 -5.89 3.15
CA SER A 168 -8.90 -5.54 3.99
C SER A 168 -9.73 -4.45 3.34
N LEU A 169 -11.02 -4.75 3.06
CA LEU A 169 -12.00 -3.76 2.64
C LEU A 169 -12.86 -3.37 3.84
N ILE A 170 -12.80 -2.12 4.22
CA ILE A 170 -13.62 -1.58 5.30
C ILE A 170 -14.88 -0.99 4.67
N MET A 171 -16.02 -1.62 4.91
CA MET A 171 -17.31 -1.23 4.32
C MET A 171 -18.34 -0.82 5.37
N GLY A 172 -17.87 -0.58 6.59
CA GLY A 172 -18.68 -0.13 7.71
C GLY A 172 -17.82 0.19 8.93
N PRO A 173 -18.41 0.18 10.14
CA PRO A 173 -17.63 0.37 11.35
C PRO A 173 -16.68 -0.80 11.58
N SER A 174 -15.47 -0.50 12.05
CA SER A 174 -14.45 -1.46 12.44
C SER A 174 -13.74 -0.93 13.69
N ALA A 175 -14.21 -1.34 14.87
CA ALA A 175 -13.82 -0.76 16.14
C ALA A 175 -13.06 -1.75 17.03
N GLY A 176 -12.16 -1.22 17.87
CA GLY A 176 -11.39 -2.01 18.83
C GLY A 176 -10.48 -3.03 18.16
N GLY A 177 -10.59 -4.30 18.55
CA GLY A 177 -9.81 -5.40 17.96
C GLY A 177 -9.99 -5.52 16.44
N ALA A 178 -11.17 -5.18 15.92
CA ALA A 178 -11.45 -5.21 14.49
C ALA A 178 -10.61 -4.19 13.68
N ALA A 179 -10.10 -3.12 14.29
CA ALA A 179 -9.23 -2.16 13.63
C ALA A 179 -7.76 -2.64 13.54
N TYR A 180 -7.32 -3.54 14.43
CA TYR A 180 -5.94 -4.03 14.42
C TYR A 180 -5.68 -5.06 13.33
N SER A 181 -6.64 -5.94 13.01
CA SER A 181 -6.46 -6.93 11.95
C SER A 181 -6.17 -6.27 10.60
N PRO A 182 -6.96 -5.28 10.12
CA PRO A 182 -6.62 -4.52 8.91
C PRO A 182 -5.25 -3.86 8.96
N ALA A 183 -4.84 -3.30 10.09
CA ALA A 183 -3.53 -2.67 10.25
C ALA A 183 -2.35 -3.65 10.08
N LEU A 184 -2.59 -4.96 10.29
CA LEU A 184 -1.62 -6.03 10.06
C LEU A 184 -1.62 -6.56 8.62
N THR A 185 -2.64 -6.25 7.81
CA THR A 185 -2.71 -6.67 6.42
C THR A 185 -1.90 -5.76 5.50
N ASP A 186 -1.69 -6.16 4.25
CA ASP A 186 -0.85 -5.42 3.31
C ASP A 186 -1.56 -4.16 2.79
N TYR A 187 -2.86 -4.27 2.53
CA TYR A 187 -3.69 -3.20 1.95
C TYR A 187 -4.98 -3.01 2.72
N VAL A 188 -5.32 -1.75 2.93
CA VAL A 188 -6.59 -1.35 3.55
C VAL A 188 -7.32 -0.40 2.59
N VAL A 189 -8.50 -0.80 2.14
CA VAL A 189 -9.37 0.00 1.29
C VAL A 189 -10.55 0.48 2.12
N MET A 190 -10.85 1.77 2.07
CA MET A 190 -11.96 2.36 2.84
C MET A 190 -12.92 3.10 1.94
N VAL A 191 -14.22 2.88 2.13
CA VAL A 191 -15.29 3.57 1.40
C VAL A 191 -15.62 4.90 2.08
N ASP A 192 -15.65 5.98 1.32
CA ASP A 192 -15.96 7.34 1.83
C ASP A 192 -17.30 7.37 2.57
N LYS A 193 -17.36 8.06 3.70
CA LYS A 193 -18.54 8.30 4.55
C LYS A 193 -19.18 7.07 5.23
N THR A 194 -18.92 5.85 4.74
CA THR A 194 -19.54 4.63 5.31
C THR A 194 -18.56 3.83 6.15
N SER A 195 -17.27 3.96 5.91
CA SER A 195 -16.21 3.21 6.60
C SER A 195 -15.60 4.00 7.74
N HIS A 196 -15.49 3.37 8.91
CA HIS A 196 -14.88 3.98 10.07
C HIS A 196 -13.97 2.97 10.78
N MET A 197 -12.75 3.39 11.10
CA MET A 197 -11.81 2.62 11.92
C MET A 197 -11.35 3.44 13.11
N PHE A 198 -11.45 2.90 14.32
CA PHE A 198 -10.92 3.54 15.53
C PHE A 198 -10.75 2.50 16.65
N ILE A 199 -9.88 2.78 17.59
CA ILE A 199 -9.65 1.89 18.76
C ILE A 199 -10.87 1.92 19.68
N THR A 200 -11.37 3.11 19.98
CA THR A 200 -12.56 3.34 20.81
C THR A 200 -13.46 4.37 20.14
N GLY A 201 -14.78 4.15 20.17
CA GLY A 201 -15.73 5.06 19.56
C GLY A 201 -15.89 6.39 20.30
N PRO A 202 -16.56 7.39 19.66
CA PRO A 202 -16.74 8.74 20.18
C PRO A 202 -17.30 8.81 21.60
N ASP A 203 -18.31 7.98 21.93
CA ASP A 203 -18.96 7.97 23.24
C ASP A 203 -18.00 7.61 24.38
N VAL A 204 -17.10 6.66 24.14
CA VAL A 204 -16.07 6.26 25.11
C VAL A 204 -15.02 7.37 25.27
N ILE A 205 -14.59 7.99 24.17
CA ILE A 205 -13.65 9.13 24.20
C ILE A 205 -14.25 10.26 25.02
N LYS A 206 -15.50 10.64 24.73
CA LYS A 206 -16.21 11.69 25.48
C LYS A 206 -16.30 11.40 26.98
N THR A 207 -16.53 10.13 27.33
CA THR A 207 -16.63 9.71 28.73
C THR A 207 -15.27 9.75 29.45
N VAL A 208 -14.19 9.36 28.77
CA VAL A 208 -12.86 9.18 29.39
C VAL A 208 -12.03 10.47 29.35
N THR A 209 -12.02 11.17 28.20
CA THR A 209 -11.16 12.36 27.98
C THR A 209 -11.93 13.68 28.01
N GLY A 210 -13.26 13.63 27.86
CA GLY A 210 -14.10 14.81 27.72
C GLY A 210 -14.13 15.40 26.31
N GLU A 211 -13.40 14.84 25.35
CA GLU A 211 -13.38 15.30 23.97
C GLU A 211 -14.68 14.95 23.26
N ASP A 212 -15.24 15.90 22.51
CA ASP A 212 -16.43 15.72 21.68
C ASP A 212 -15.98 15.63 20.22
N VAL A 213 -16.09 14.44 19.63
CA VAL A 213 -15.66 14.13 18.27
C VAL A 213 -16.68 13.19 17.61
N ASP A 214 -16.97 13.40 16.33
CA ASP A 214 -17.82 12.50 15.58
C ASP A 214 -17.02 11.33 14.97
N MET A 215 -17.72 10.31 14.45
CA MET A 215 -17.10 9.11 13.88
C MET A 215 -16.26 9.41 12.64
N GLU A 216 -16.72 10.33 11.79
CA GLU A 216 -16.03 10.67 10.55
C GLU A 216 -14.72 11.41 10.80
N THR A 217 -14.74 12.39 11.70
CA THR A 217 -13.55 13.14 12.13
C THR A 217 -12.55 12.25 12.87
N LEU A 218 -13.04 11.30 13.69
CA LEU A 218 -12.18 10.43 14.49
C LEU A 218 -11.48 9.37 13.63
N GLY A 219 -12.22 8.70 12.75
CA GLY A 219 -11.71 7.53 12.03
C GLY A 219 -12.41 7.26 10.71
N GLY A 220 -12.91 8.29 10.03
CA GLY A 220 -13.48 8.17 8.70
C GLY A 220 -12.44 7.84 7.63
N ALA A 221 -12.89 7.42 6.46
CA ALA A 221 -12.04 6.99 5.37
C ALA A 221 -11.04 8.08 4.94
N ARG A 222 -11.48 9.34 4.86
CA ARG A 222 -10.60 10.48 4.50
C ARG A 222 -9.51 10.72 5.54
N GLN A 223 -9.82 10.58 6.83
CA GLN A 223 -8.86 10.73 7.90
C GLN A 223 -7.73 9.69 7.79
N HIS A 224 -8.08 8.44 7.51
CA HIS A 224 -7.10 7.37 7.35
C HIS A 224 -6.33 7.43 6.04
N ASN A 225 -6.90 7.99 4.99
CA ASN A 225 -6.21 8.18 3.71
C ASN A 225 -5.30 9.41 3.66
N ALA A 226 -5.63 10.50 4.38
CA ALA A 226 -4.87 11.75 4.25
C ALA A 226 -3.93 12.01 5.45
N THR A 227 -4.31 11.57 6.65
CA THR A 227 -3.61 11.96 7.88
C THR A 227 -2.83 10.81 8.50
N THR A 228 -3.44 9.62 8.65
CA THR A 228 -2.78 8.52 9.36
C THR A 228 -2.01 7.58 8.45
N GLY A 229 -2.33 7.55 7.15
CA GLY A 229 -1.72 6.63 6.18
C GLY A 229 -2.10 5.16 6.42
N THR A 230 -3.10 4.88 7.24
CA THR A 230 -3.56 3.51 7.50
C THR A 230 -4.26 2.92 6.28
N SER A 231 -5.04 3.74 5.56
CA SER A 231 -5.75 3.31 4.36
C SER A 231 -4.89 3.52 3.11
N THR A 232 -4.94 2.53 2.21
CA THR A 232 -4.21 2.50 0.94
C THR A 232 -4.99 3.24 -0.16
N TYR A 233 -6.31 3.08 -0.16
CA TYR A 233 -7.19 3.64 -1.18
C TYR A 233 -8.48 4.18 -0.56
N LEU A 234 -8.90 5.37 -1.02
CA LEU A 234 -10.17 6.00 -0.68
C LEU A 234 -11.17 5.73 -1.81
N ALA A 235 -12.06 4.79 -1.61
CA ALA A 235 -13.10 4.45 -2.56
C ALA A 235 -14.32 5.38 -2.43
N SER A 236 -14.93 5.74 -3.55
CA SER A 236 -16.15 6.55 -3.59
C SER A 236 -17.38 5.81 -3.11
N ASP A 237 -17.44 4.50 -3.36
CA ASP A 237 -18.50 3.58 -2.96
C ASP A 237 -17.98 2.13 -2.90
N GLU A 238 -18.87 1.17 -2.58
CA GLU A 238 -18.50 -0.25 -2.46
C GLU A 238 -18.08 -0.88 -3.79
N THR A 239 -18.61 -0.41 -4.92
CA THR A 239 -18.26 -0.91 -6.26
C THR A 239 -16.84 -0.50 -6.62
N ASP A 240 -16.52 0.78 -6.48
CA ASP A 240 -15.17 1.32 -6.66
C ASP A 240 -14.14 0.60 -5.78
N ALA A 241 -14.50 0.32 -4.51
CA ALA A 241 -13.62 -0.44 -3.62
C ALA A 241 -13.33 -1.86 -4.11
N ILE A 242 -14.32 -2.54 -4.64
CA ILE A 242 -14.20 -3.90 -5.18
C ILE A 242 -13.42 -3.90 -6.49
N GLU A 243 -13.70 -2.97 -7.39
CA GLU A 243 -12.98 -2.79 -8.65
C GLU A 243 -11.49 -2.53 -8.40
N PHE A 244 -11.17 -1.63 -7.47
CA PHE A 244 -9.78 -1.39 -7.05
C PHE A 244 -9.09 -2.68 -6.54
N VAL A 245 -9.78 -3.51 -5.75
CA VAL A 245 -9.20 -4.77 -5.26
C VAL A 245 -8.99 -5.77 -6.38
N ARG A 246 -9.91 -5.88 -7.34
CA ARG A 246 -9.74 -6.74 -8.52
C ARG A 246 -8.52 -6.28 -9.33
N GLU A 247 -8.41 -4.99 -9.59
CA GLU A 247 -7.26 -4.40 -10.29
C GLU A 247 -5.94 -4.62 -9.52
N LEU A 248 -5.94 -4.40 -8.21
CA LEU A 248 -4.77 -4.65 -7.36
C LEU A 248 -4.31 -6.11 -7.42
N LEU A 249 -5.25 -7.06 -7.40
CA LEU A 249 -4.93 -8.49 -7.51
C LEU A 249 -4.24 -8.84 -8.85
N ASP A 250 -4.52 -8.11 -9.93
CA ASP A 250 -3.85 -8.28 -11.21
C ASP A 250 -2.35 -7.91 -11.17
N PHE A 251 -1.98 -6.98 -10.31
CA PHE A 251 -0.58 -6.61 -10.11
C PHE A 251 0.17 -7.53 -9.16
N LEU A 252 -0.53 -8.33 -8.35
CA LEU A 252 0.08 -9.14 -7.30
C LEU A 252 0.22 -10.61 -7.68
N PRO A 253 1.30 -11.28 -7.26
CA PRO A 253 1.38 -12.74 -7.34
C PRO A 253 0.38 -13.39 -6.38
N SER A 254 0.09 -14.66 -6.58
CA SER A 254 -0.76 -15.41 -5.65
C SER A 254 -0.11 -15.62 -4.27
N ASN A 255 1.22 -15.72 -4.23
CA ASN A 255 2.01 -15.88 -3.01
C ASN A 255 3.49 -15.53 -3.27
N ASN A 256 4.30 -15.56 -2.24
CA ASN A 256 5.73 -15.21 -2.30
C ASN A 256 6.62 -16.20 -3.10
N LEU A 257 6.09 -17.32 -3.54
CA LEU A 257 6.81 -18.31 -4.38
C LEU A 257 6.43 -18.21 -5.85
N SER A 258 5.47 -17.37 -6.20
CA SER A 258 5.01 -17.15 -7.56
C SER A 258 5.35 -15.74 -8.04
N GLU A 259 5.26 -15.54 -9.35
CA GLU A 259 5.36 -14.23 -9.98
C GLU A 259 3.97 -13.64 -10.22
N ALA A 260 3.90 -12.32 -10.34
CA ALA A 260 2.68 -11.62 -10.74
C ALA A 260 2.26 -12.03 -12.17
N PRO A 261 0.98 -11.97 -12.53
CA PRO A 261 0.52 -12.21 -13.89
C PRO A 261 1.23 -11.31 -14.90
N VAL A 262 1.60 -11.88 -16.04
CA VAL A 262 2.18 -11.10 -17.14
C VAL A 262 1.07 -10.77 -18.13
N LEU A 263 0.73 -9.49 -18.25
CA LEU A 263 -0.32 -8.99 -19.12
C LEU A 263 0.29 -8.05 -20.17
N GLY A 264 0.72 -8.61 -21.29
CA GLY A 264 1.38 -7.86 -22.35
C GLY A 264 2.33 -8.72 -23.16
N HIS A 265 3.13 -8.07 -23.97
CA HIS A 265 4.11 -8.72 -24.85
C HIS A 265 5.43 -7.96 -24.83
N GLN A 266 6.49 -8.65 -25.25
CA GLN A 266 7.81 -8.06 -25.39
C GLN A 266 7.80 -6.98 -26.47
N GLN A 267 8.38 -5.82 -26.18
CA GLN A 267 8.40 -4.65 -27.06
C GLN A 267 9.71 -4.56 -27.84
N GLU A 268 9.69 -3.81 -28.94
CA GLU A 268 10.90 -3.44 -29.67
C GLU A 268 11.74 -2.47 -28.81
N LEU A 269 13.08 -2.57 -28.95
CA LEU A 269 14.02 -1.78 -28.15
C LEU A 269 14.39 -0.50 -28.92
N GLU A 270 13.47 0.43 -29.01
CA GLU A 270 13.65 1.72 -29.67
C GLU A 270 13.05 2.85 -28.83
N VAL A 271 13.47 4.06 -29.08
CA VAL A 271 12.89 5.29 -28.53
C VAL A 271 11.85 5.77 -29.52
N ASP A 272 10.63 5.98 -29.09
CA ASP A 272 9.53 6.44 -29.92
C ASP A 272 9.27 7.96 -29.79
N ASP A 273 8.30 8.47 -30.53
CA ASP A 273 7.96 9.90 -30.52
C ASP A 273 7.39 10.36 -29.17
N ASP A 274 6.70 9.49 -28.44
CA ASP A 274 6.15 9.80 -27.11
C ASP A 274 7.27 9.87 -26.07
N ASP A 275 8.27 9.01 -26.16
CA ASP A 275 9.46 9.06 -25.31
C ASP A 275 10.22 10.39 -25.43
N LEU A 276 10.30 10.95 -26.66
CA LEU A 276 10.98 12.22 -26.91
C LEU A 276 10.39 13.42 -26.13
N ALA A 277 9.14 13.31 -25.69
CA ALA A 277 8.51 14.35 -24.89
C ALA A 277 9.19 14.53 -23.51
N LEU A 278 9.88 13.50 -22.99
CA LEU A 278 10.62 13.59 -21.74
C LEU A 278 11.83 14.52 -21.82
N ASP A 279 12.46 14.70 -23.00
CA ASP A 279 13.65 15.53 -23.17
C ASP A 279 13.36 17.02 -22.88
N ALA A 280 12.10 17.45 -22.97
CA ALA A 280 11.65 18.81 -22.68
C ALA A 280 10.91 18.96 -21.33
N LEU A 281 10.79 17.87 -20.54
CA LEU A 281 9.94 17.87 -19.33
C LEU A 281 10.56 18.67 -18.18
N ILE A 282 11.89 18.55 -17.98
CA ILE A 282 12.56 19.17 -16.83
C ILE A 282 12.74 20.67 -17.11
N PRO A 283 12.20 21.54 -16.23
CA PRO A 283 12.41 22.97 -16.36
C PRO A 283 13.88 23.37 -16.22
N ASP A 284 14.34 24.39 -16.96
CA ASP A 284 15.70 24.95 -16.87
C ASP A 284 16.02 25.43 -15.45
N SER A 285 15.04 25.99 -14.75
CA SER A 285 15.19 26.40 -13.37
C SER A 285 15.03 25.23 -12.41
N ALA A 286 16.08 24.95 -11.62
CA ALA A 286 16.03 23.93 -10.57
C ALA A 286 14.97 24.19 -9.49
N ASN A 287 14.43 25.41 -9.41
CA ASN A 287 13.38 25.79 -8.45
C ASN A 287 11.95 25.66 -9.02
N GLN A 288 11.80 25.43 -10.32
CA GLN A 288 10.50 25.21 -10.95
C GLN A 288 10.15 23.72 -10.81
N PRO A 289 9.01 23.38 -10.15
CA PRO A 289 8.58 21.99 -10.03
C PRO A 289 7.96 21.48 -11.33
N TYR A 290 7.93 20.15 -11.48
CA TYR A 290 7.22 19.42 -12.51
C TYR A 290 6.47 18.24 -11.89
N ASP A 291 5.52 17.65 -12.61
CA ASP A 291 4.77 16.49 -12.14
C ASP A 291 5.50 15.20 -12.50
N MET A 292 5.97 14.48 -11.50
CA MET A 292 6.64 13.19 -11.69
C MET A 292 5.71 12.11 -12.24
N ARG A 293 4.36 12.26 -12.13
CA ARG A 293 3.40 11.33 -12.75
C ARG A 293 3.57 11.28 -14.27
N THR A 294 3.98 12.38 -14.90
CA THR A 294 4.26 12.40 -16.33
C THR A 294 5.42 11.46 -16.67
N VAL A 295 6.49 11.45 -15.87
CA VAL A 295 7.62 10.52 -16.06
C VAL A 295 7.16 9.07 -15.84
N VAL A 296 6.41 8.81 -14.78
CA VAL A 296 5.88 7.47 -14.50
C VAL A 296 5.02 6.99 -15.66
N GLY A 297 4.11 7.83 -16.18
CA GLY A 297 3.22 7.49 -17.30
C GLY A 297 3.96 7.10 -18.58
N GLN A 298 5.14 7.71 -18.84
CA GLN A 298 5.97 7.35 -19.99
C GLN A 298 6.78 6.04 -19.79
N ILE A 299 7.00 5.64 -18.53
CA ILE A 299 7.77 4.42 -18.23
C ILE A 299 6.88 3.18 -18.26
N VAL A 300 5.64 3.29 -17.79
CA VAL A 300 4.72 2.14 -17.66
C VAL A 300 3.91 1.92 -18.93
N ASP A 301 3.49 0.68 -19.15
CA ASP A 301 2.67 0.30 -20.29
C ASP A 301 1.34 1.06 -20.26
N ASP A 302 0.93 1.61 -21.42
CA ASP A 302 -0.31 2.37 -21.62
C ASP A 302 -0.48 3.57 -20.65
N GLY A 303 0.59 4.02 -20.01
CA GLY A 303 0.57 5.06 -18.99
C GLY A 303 -0.18 4.64 -17.71
N HIS A 304 -0.47 3.37 -17.55
CA HIS A 304 -1.31 2.85 -16.48
C HIS A 304 -0.52 2.67 -15.17
N PHE A 305 -0.77 3.58 -14.22
CA PHE A 305 -0.15 3.60 -12.90
C PHE A 305 -1.20 3.52 -11.80
N LEU A 306 -1.25 2.40 -11.07
CA LEU A 306 -2.09 2.23 -9.89
C LEU A 306 -1.43 2.89 -8.69
N GLU A 307 -1.64 4.20 -8.53
CA GLU A 307 -1.08 4.97 -7.41
C GLU A 307 -1.78 4.62 -6.10
N MET A 308 -1.00 4.32 -5.07
CA MET A 308 -1.49 4.00 -3.73
C MET A 308 -1.17 5.10 -2.74
N GLN A 309 -2.02 5.29 -1.72
CA GLN A 309 -1.87 6.33 -0.70
C GLN A 309 -1.64 7.73 -1.31
N ALA A 310 -2.33 8.06 -2.40
CA ALA A 310 -2.14 9.30 -3.14
C ALA A 310 -2.37 10.56 -2.28
N LEU A 311 -3.22 10.47 -1.25
CA LEU A 311 -3.52 11.58 -0.34
C LEU A 311 -2.58 11.65 0.87
N TYR A 312 -1.88 10.54 1.20
CA TYR A 312 -0.94 10.48 2.32
C TYR A 312 0.48 10.68 1.86
N ALA A 313 1.23 11.58 2.52
CA ALA A 313 2.60 11.90 2.17
C ALA A 313 2.79 12.06 0.64
N PRO A 314 2.10 13.02 -0.01
CA PRO A 314 2.06 13.13 -1.47
C PRO A 314 3.41 13.58 -2.07
N ASN A 315 4.37 13.94 -1.25
CA ASN A 315 5.78 14.24 -1.62
C ASN A 315 6.56 12.98 -2.06
N VAL A 316 6.04 11.78 -1.80
CA VAL A 316 6.51 10.51 -2.36
C VAL A 316 5.34 9.72 -2.92
N MET A 317 5.44 9.33 -4.16
CA MET A 317 4.49 8.48 -4.86
C MET A 317 4.92 7.03 -4.73
N ILE A 318 3.95 6.14 -4.53
CA ILE A 318 4.13 4.69 -4.58
C ILE A 318 2.98 4.07 -5.37
N GLY A 319 3.23 2.98 -6.06
CA GLY A 319 2.20 2.27 -6.80
C GLY A 319 2.76 1.21 -7.73
N TYR A 320 1.87 0.57 -8.45
CA TYR A 320 2.21 -0.44 -9.44
C TYR A 320 1.98 0.06 -10.86
N GLY A 321 2.83 -0.42 -11.75
CA GLY A 321 2.65 -0.33 -13.19
C GLY A 321 3.14 -1.62 -13.84
N ARG A 322 3.08 -1.68 -15.17
CA ARG A 322 3.68 -2.76 -15.95
C ARG A 322 4.73 -2.22 -16.89
N VAL A 323 5.75 -3.02 -17.11
CA VAL A 323 6.74 -2.82 -18.16
C VAL A 323 6.86 -4.12 -18.93
N GLU A 324 6.53 -4.09 -20.21
CA GLU A 324 6.39 -5.31 -21.04
C GLU A 324 5.44 -6.34 -20.44
N GLY A 325 4.34 -5.89 -19.84
CA GLY A 325 3.35 -6.72 -19.17
C GLY A 325 3.75 -7.25 -17.81
N HIS A 326 5.00 -7.06 -17.37
CA HIS A 326 5.48 -7.49 -16.05
C HIS A 326 5.22 -6.41 -14.99
N THR A 327 4.68 -6.79 -13.85
CA THR A 327 4.46 -5.87 -12.74
C THR A 327 5.77 -5.31 -12.20
N VAL A 328 5.80 -4.01 -11.97
CA VAL A 328 6.87 -3.28 -11.29
C VAL A 328 6.30 -2.39 -10.20
N GLY A 329 7.01 -2.28 -9.08
CA GLY A 329 6.72 -1.29 -8.05
C GLY A 329 7.45 0.01 -8.36
N ILE A 330 6.74 1.13 -8.28
CA ILE A 330 7.29 2.48 -8.50
C ILE A 330 7.38 3.21 -7.18
N VAL A 331 8.55 3.79 -6.89
CA VAL A 331 8.77 4.73 -5.77
C VAL A 331 9.37 6.00 -6.35
N ALA A 332 8.69 7.13 -6.22
CA ALA A 332 9.12 8.36 -6.88
C ALA A 332 8.94 9.58 -5.97
N ASN A 333 9.91 10.50 -5.96
CA ASN A 333 9.71 11.81 -5.35
C ASN A 333 8.76 12.65 -6.22
N GLN A 334 7.87 13.43 -5.58
CA GLN A 334 6.97 14.34 -6.28
C GLN A 334 7.39 15.80 -6.05
N PRO A 335 8.07 16.44 -7.00
CA PRO A 335 8.57 17.80 -6.83
C PRO A 335 7.48 18.86 -6.61
N LEU A 336 6.25 18.61 -7.06
CA LEU A 336 5.10 19.50 -6.82
C LEU A 336 4.71 19.59 -5.35
N GLN A 337 5.11 18.60 -4.54
CA GLN A 337 4.75 18.51 -3.12
C GLN A 337 6.01 18.59 -2.26
N PHE A 338 6.13 19.64 -1.45
CA PHE A 338 7.30 19.87 -0.58
C PHE A 338 8.65 19.68 -1.30
N ALA A 339 8.72 20.03 -2.61
CA ALA A 339 9.88 19.85 -3.47
C ALA A 339 10.43 18.40 -3.51
N GLY A 340 9.60 17.40 -3.21
CA GLY A 340 10.02 15.99 -3.16
C GLY A 340 10.86 15.60 -1.95
N THR A 341 10.93 16.44 -0.89
CA THR A 341 11.68 16.13 0.35
C THR A 341 11.15 14.88 1.03
N LEU A 342 12.02 14.17 1.75
CA LEU A 342 11.63 13.07 2.62
C LEU A 342 11.30 13.58 4.01
N ASP A 343 10.06 13.41 4.44
CA ASP A 343 9.65 13.54 5.83
C ASP A 343 9.41 12.16 6.46
N ILE A 344 8.96 12.15 7.70
CA ILE A 344 8.66 10.91 8.43
C ILE A 344 7.62 10.07 7.69
N ALA A 345 6.51 10.69 7.27
CA ALA A 345 5.40 10.01 6.63
C ALA A 345 5.80 9.40 5.26
N ALA A 346 6.50 10.16 4.43
CA ALA A 346 7.03 9.70 3.15
C ALA A 346 8.02 8.54 3.30
N SER A 347 8.90 8.63 4.31
CA SER A 347 9.87 7.57 4.59
C SER A 347 9.21 6.26 5.00
N GLU A 348 8.20 6.30 5.87
CA GLU A 348 7.47 5.11 6.31
C GLU A 348 6.59 4.52 5.20
N LYS A 349 5.89 5.38 4.42
CA LYS A 349 5.13 5.00 3.24
C LYS A 349 5.99 4.23 2.24
N ALA A 350 7.10 4.82 1.81
CA ALA A 350 8.02 4.20 0.86
C ALA A 350 8.67 2.93 1.42
N ALA A 351 9.09 2.92 2.68
CA ALA A 351 9.74 1.77 3.31
C ALA A 351 8.81 0.53 3.34
N ARG A 352 7.54 0.72 3.71
CA ARG A 352 6.56 -0.37 3.72
C ARG A 352 6.32 -0.92 2.31
N PHE A 353 6.20 -0.04 1.32
CA PHE A 353 5.99 -0.44 -0.07
C PHE A 353 7.18 -1.20 -0.65
N VAL A 354 8.42 -0.72 -0.44
CA VAL A 354 9.65 -1.43 -0.86
C VAL A 354 9.71 -2.83 -0.26
N ARG A 355 9.41 -2.98 1.04
CA ARG A 355 9.37 -4.30 1.71
C ARG A 355 8.30 -5.21 1.14
N HIS A 356 7.13 -4.66 0.80
CA HIS A 356 6.07 -5.44 0.16
C HIS A 356 6.49 -5.93 -1.22
N CYS A 357 7.07 -5.06 -2.06
CA CYS A 357 7.59 -5.45 -3.37
C CYS A 357 8.62 -6.58 -3.25
N ASP A 358 9.55 -6.46 -2.30
CA ASP A 358 10.57 -7.50 -2.05
C ASP A 358 9.97 -8.82 -1.59
N ALA A 359 8.98 -8.78 -0.68
CA ALA A 359 8.29 -9.98 -0.19
C ALA A 359 7.55 -10.75 -1.30
N PHE A 360 7.10 -10.05 -2.34
CA PHE A 360 6.29 -10.62 -3.41
C PHE A 360 6.98 -10.62 -4.77
N ASN A 361 8.31 -10.62 -4.81
CA ASN A 361 9.13 -10.75 -6.02
C ASN A 361 8.89 -9.66 -7.09
N ILE A 362 8.45 -8.48 -6.69
CA ILE A 362 8.14 -7.37 -7.60
C ILE A 362 9.36 -6.47 -7.74
N PRO A 363 9.93 -6.31 -8.95
CA PRO A 363 11.03 -5.38 -9.22
C PRO A 363 10.67 -3.94 -8.86
N ILE A 364 11.65 -3.15 -8.41
CA ILE A 364 11.44 -1.78 -7.96
C ILE A 364 12.13 -0.80 -8.90
N ILE A 365 11.37 0.17 -9.40
CA ILE A 365 11.87 1.33 -10.13
C ILE A 365 11.77 2.54 -9.20
N THR A 366 12.89 3.22 -8.98
CA THR A 366 12.96 4.41 -8.14
C THR A 366 13.28 5.62 -9.00
N LEU A 367 12.45 6.67 -8.94
CA LEU A 367 12.66 7.95 -9.63
C LEU A 367 13.02 9.01 -8.59
N VAL A 368 14.21 9.62 -8.76
CA VAL A 368 14.80 10.47 -7.74
C VAL A 368 14.85 11.93 -8.16
N ASP A 369 14.13 12.77 -7.44
CA ASP A 369 14.30 14.23 -7.39
C ASP A 369 14.11 14.70 -5.95
N VAL A 370 15.18 14.58 -5.12
CA VAL A 370 15.10 14.77 -3.68
C VAL A 370 16.16 15.76 -3.18
N PRO A 371 15.76 16.92 -2.64
CA PRO A 371 16.70 17.91 -2.10
C PRO A 371 17.24 17.57 -0.70
N GLY A 372 16.63 16.60 0.00
CA GLY A 372 17.05 16.21 1.34
C GLY A 372 15.91 15.63 2.17
N PHE A 373 16.20 15.30 3.41
CA PHE A 373 15.18 15.12 4.44
C PHE A 373 14.61 16.48 4.87
N LEU A 374 13.32 16.53 5.18
CA LEU A 374 12.66 17.76 5.62
C LEU A 374 13.26 18.22 6.97
N PRO A 375 13.91 19.39 7.03
CA PRO A 375 14.46 19.90 8.26
C PRO A 375 13.35 20.49 9.16
N GLY A 376 13.57 20.49 10.43
CA GLY A 376 12.69 21.18 11.38
C GLY A 376 12.58 20.47 12.72
N LYS A 377 12.29 21.28 13.76
CA LYS A 377 12.14 20.81 15.14
C LYS A 377 11.11 19.70 15.28
N ASP A 378 9.99 19.83 14.57
CA ASP A 378 8.89 18.85 14.66
C ASP A 378 9.30 17.49 14.07
N GLN A 379 10.02 17.47 12.95
CA GLN A 379 10.57 16.25 12.36
C GLN A 379 11.58 15.59 13.32
N GLU A 380 12.50 16.36 13.89
CA GLU A 380 13.49 15.86 14.86
C GLU A 380 12.81 15.28 16.10
N PHE A 381 11.86 16.00 16.70
CA PHE A 381 11.16 15.57 17.92
C PHE A 381 10.24 14.38 17.71
N GLN A 382 9.66 14.25 16.53
CA GLN A 382 8.87 13.08 16.14
C GLN A 382 9.72 11.90 15.67
N GLY A 383 11.05 12.04 15.65
CA GLY A 383 12.01 10.96 15.43
C GLY A 383 12.31 10.64 13.98
N ILE A 384 12.52 11.66 13.13
CA ILE A 384 12.89 11.50 11.72
C ILE A 384 14.08 10.56 11.53
N ILE A 385 15.09 10.59 12.44
CA ILE A 385 16.27 9.73 12.36
C ILE A 385 15.86 8.25 12.43
N ARG A 386 15.08 7.86 13.42
CA ARG A 386 14.63 6.46 13.61
C ARG A 386 13.63 6.06 12.54
N ARG A 387 12.67 6.92 12.25
CA ARG A 387 11.58 6.60 11.31
C ARG A 387 12.04 6.68 9.86
N GLY A 388 12.91 7.64 9.52
CA GLY A 388 13.56 7.73 8.21
C GLY A 388 14.52 6.58 7.92
N ALA A 389 15.16 6.02 8.96
CA ALA A 389 16.03 4.85 8.83
C ALA A 389 15.28 3.59 8.34
N LYS A 390 13.95 3.53 8.46
CA LYS A 390 13.14 2.43 7.91
C LYS A 390 13.28 2.33 6.39
N LEU A 391 13.35 3.45 5.69
CA LEU A 391 13.51 3.47 4.23
C LEU A 391 14.90 2.95 3.81
N LEU A 392 15.93 3.40 4.51
CA LEU A 392 17.30 2.90 4.30
C LEU A 392 17.36 1.37 4.52
N TYR A 393 16.75 0.90 5.61
CA TYR A 393 16.68 -0.52 5.94
C TYR A 393 15.96 -1.31 4.83
N ALA A 394 14.81 -0.82 4.35
CA ALA A 394 14.01 -1.49 3.34
C ALA A 394 14.79 -1.67 2.02
N TYR A 395 15.43 -0.63 1.52
CA TYR A 395 16.24 -0.73 0.29
C TYR A 395 17.47 -1.60 0.44
N ALA A 396 18.15 -1.54 1.59
CA ALA A 396 19.33 -2.36 1.85
C ALA A 396 19.00 -3.85 2.03
N GLU A 397 17.81 -4.17 2.54
CA GLU A 397 17.35 -5.54 2.72
C GLU A 397 16.77 -6.15 1.45
N ALA A 398 16.17 -5.35 0.56
CA ALA A 398 15.48 -5.83 -0.63
C ALA A 398 16.42 -6.55 -1.61
N THR A 399 15.98 -7.73 -2.05
CA THR A 399 16.72 -8.66 -2.93
C THR A 399 16.21 -8.67 -4.37
N VAL A 400 15.01 -8.16 -4.62
CA VAL A 400 14.44 -8.01 -5.97
C VAL A 400 15.29 -7.10 -6.86
N PRO A 401 15.13 -7.13 -8.21
CA PRO A 401 15.72 -6.13 -9.09
C PRO A 401 15.38 -4.71 -8.66
N LYS A 402 16.39 -3.85 -8.56
CA LYS A 402 16.25 -2.44 -8.16
C LYS A 402 16.91 -1.56 -9.20
N LEU A 403 16.12 -0.76 -9.91
CA LEU A 403 16.56 0.19 -10.89
C LEU A 403 16.27 1.60 -10.38
N THR A 404 17.26 2.49 -10.46
CA THR A 404 17.12 3.88 -10.00
C THR A 404 17.43 4.82 -11.14
N VAL A 405 16.59 5.82 -11.35
CA VAL A 405 16.80 6.91 -12.31
C VAL A 405 16.80 8.23 -11.56
N ILE A 406 17.91 8.96 -11.62
CA ILE A 406 18.04 10.28 -11.02
C ILE A 406 17.67 11.31 -12.07
N THR A 407 16.51 11.96 -11.90
CA THR A 407 15.99 12.90 -12.88
C THR A 407 16.53 14.32 -12.68
N ARG A 408 16.71 14.75 -11.41
CA ARG A 408 17.23 16.07 -11.10
C ARG A 408 17.98 16.08 -9.78
N LYS A 409 17.41 16.56 -8.66
CA LYS A 409 18.11 16.69 -7.37
C LYS A 409 18.33 15.32 -6.70
N ALA A 410 19.53 15.13 -6.16
CA ALA A 410 19.89 13.94 -5.39
C ALA A 410 20.93 14.33 -4.32
N TYR A 411 20.44 14.86 -3.18
CA TYR A 411 21.33 15.47 -2.20
C TYR A 411 21.41 14.70 -0.88
N GLY A 412 22.62 14.55 -0.38
CA GLY A 412 22.95 14.08 0.95
C GLY A 412 22.39 12.68 1.28
N GLY A 413 21.96 12.52 2.54
CA GLY A 413 21.41 11.25 3.01
C GLY A 413 20.14 10.81 2.28
N ALA A 414 19.33 11.75 1.80
CA ALA A 414 18.11 11.43 1.07
C ALA A 414 18.40 10.77 -0.28
N TYR A 415 19.44 11.23 -1.02
CA TYR A 415 19.95 10.52 -2.19
C TYR A 415 20.33 9.07 -1.88
N ILE A 416 21.05 8.87 -0.77
CA ILE A 416 21.50 7.53 -0.40
C ILE A 416 20.32 6.59 -0.18
N VAL A 417 19.31 7.02 0.60
CA VAL A 417 18.17 6.15 0.99
C VAL A 417 17.18 5.89 -0.14
N MET A 418 17.17 6.71 -1.18
CA MET A 418 16.31 6.51 -2.36
C MET A 418 16.92 5.53 -3.38
N GLY A 419 17.41 4.40 -2.92
CA GLY A 419 17.90 3.33 -3.79
C GLY A 419 19.19 3.69 -4.55
N SER A 420 20.18 4.28 -3.88
CA SER A 420 21.47 4.59 -4.51
C SER A 420 22.26 3.33 -4.86
N LYS A 421 23.22 3.44 -5.79
CA LYS A 421 24.11 2.34 -6.22
C LYS A 421 24.77 1.63 -5.04
N LYS A 422 25.31 2.38 -4.09
CA LYS A 422 26.04 1.81 -2.95
C LYS A 422 25.12 1.23 -1.87
N LEU A 423 23.83 1.59 -1.88
CA LEU A 423 22.83 0.96 -1.03
C LEU A 423 22.26 -0.34 -1.64
N GLY A 424 22.70 -0.71 -2.86
CA GLY A 424 22.37 -1.98 -3.47
C GLY A 424 21.42 -1.90 -4.67
N ALA A 425 21.30 -0.74 -5.35
CA ALA A 425 20.65 -0.69 -6.65
C ALA A 425 21.46 -1.48 -7.69
N ASP A 426 20.79 -2.29 -8.50
CA ASP A 426 21.42 -3.08 -9.54
C ASP A 426 21.84 -2.21 -10.73
N LEU A 427 20.97 -1.28 -11.12
CA LEU A 427 21.19 -0.31 -12.18
C LEU A 427 20.85 1.08 -11.67
N ASN A 428 21.79 2.02 -11.79
CA ASN A 428 21.62 3.42 -11.39
C ASN A 428 21.91 4.32 -12.58
N LEU A 429 20.87 4.98 -13.07
CA LEU A 429 20.90 5.85 -14.24
C LEU A 429 20.72 7.31 -13.81
N ALA A 430 21.22 8.24 -14.58
CA ALA A 430 21.01 9.65 -14.34
C ALA A 430 20.72 10.41 -15.65
N TRP A 431 19.84 11.39 -15.58
CA TRP A 431 19.65 12.33 -16.68
C TRP A 431 20.76 13.40 -16.67
N PRO A 432 21.02 14.09 -17.79
CA PRO A 432 21.99 15.20 -17.82
C PRO A 432 21.62 16.34 -16.85
N THR A 433 20.36 16.47 -16.50
CA THR A 433 19.82 17.43 -15.53
C THR A 433 20.05 17.05 -14.07
N ALA A 434 20.61 15.85 -13.81
CA ALA A 434 20.83 15.37 -12.45
C ALA A 434 21.91 16.18 -11.72
N GLN A 435 21.60 16.52 -10.47
CA GLN A 435 22.49 17.21 -9.54
C GLN A 435 22.76 16.29 -8.35
N ILE A 436 23.93 15.66 -8.31
CA ILE A 436 24.26 14.64 -7.32
C ILE A 436 25.36 15.15 -6.39
N GLY A 437 25.08 15.30 -5.10
CA GLY A 437 26.07 15.81 -4.16
C GLY A 437 25.68 15.77 -2.70
N VAL A 438 26.56 16.29 -1.85
CA VAL A 438 26.32 16.31 -0.39
C VAL A 438 25.17 17.26 -0.03
N MET A 439 25.06 18.37 -0.73
CA MET A 439 24.01 19.38 -0.57
C MET A 439 23.91 20.25 -1.83
N GLY A 440 22.81 20.99 -1.98
CA GLY A 440 22.64 21.94 -3.08
C GLY A 440 23.71 23.05 -3.07
N ALA A 441 24.02 23.59 -4.25
CA ALA A 441 25.11 24.54 -4.46
C ALA A 441 25.04 25.78 -3.54
N GLN A 442 23.86 26.36 -3.33
CA GLN A 442 23.72 27.52 -2.45
C GLN A 442 24.14 27.24 -1.01
N GLY A 443 23.77 26.06 -0.47
CA GLY A 443 24.19 25.63 0.86
C GLY A 443 25.69 25.40 0.95
N ALA A 444 26.26 24.70 -0.04
CA ALA A 444 27.69 24.41 -0.12
C ALA A 444 28.53 25.69 -0.20
N VAL A 445 28.14 26.61 -1.06
CA VAL A 445 28.85 27.91 -1.25
C VAL A 445 28.82 28.75 0.03
N ASN A 446 27.71 28.80 0.74
CA ASN A 446 27.63 29.52 2.02
C ASN A 446 28.60 28.98 3.08
N ILE A 447 28.97 27.71 3.00
CA ILE A 447 29.96 27.10 3.91
C ILE A 447 31.37 27.25 3.39
N LEU A 448 31.63 26.84 2.16
CA LEU A 448 32.97 26.78 1.59
C LEU A 448 33.57 28.16 1.30
N TYR A 449 32.76 29.08 0.77
CA TYR A 449 33.16 30.41 0.35
C TYR A 449 32.81 31.52 1.36
N ARG A 450 32.44 31.17 2.60
CA ARG A 450 32.03 32.15 3.63
C ARG A 450 33.07 33.26 3.84
N ARG A 451 34.36 32.92 3.83
CA ARG A 451 35.44 33.88 4.02
C ARG A 451 35.66 34.74 2.77
N ASP A 452 35.60 34.16 1.58
CA ASP A 452 35.71 34.86 0.29
C ASP A 452 34.56 35.87 0.13
N LEU A 453 33.32 35.48 0.35
CA LEU A 453 32.18 36.37 0.29
C LEU A 453 32.23 37.51 1.36
N ALA A 454 32.76 37.22 2.54
CA ALA A 454 32.98 38.24 3.57
C ALA A 454 34.08 39.25 3.19
N ALA A 455 35.16 38.80 2.53
CA ALA A 455 36.22 39.68 2.00
C ALA A 455 35.67 40.61 0.91
N VAL A 456 34.91 40.07 -0.06
CA VAL A 456 34.26 40.88 -1.11
C VAL A 456 33.33 41.93 -0.51
N ALA A 457 32.58 41.60 0.55
CA ALA A 457 31.74 42.56 1.27
C ALA A 457 32.56 43.65 1.96
N GLY A 458 33.71 43.28 2.57
CA GLY A 458 34.64 44.24 3.23
C GLY A 458 35.28 45.21 2.25
N ASP A 459 35.54 44.76 1.05
CA ASP A 459 36.15 45.57 -0.02
C ASP A 459 35.11 46.38 -0.84
N GLY A 460 33.81 46.34 -0.46
CA GLY A 460 32.72 47.06 -1.13
C GLY A 460 32.33 46.46 -2.48
N GLY A 461 32.72 45.22 -2.78
CA GLY A 461 32.40 44.51 -4.01
C GLY A 461 30.96 43.95 -4.02
N ASP A 462 30.55 43.48 -5.19
CA ASP A 462 29.23 42.86 -5.39
C ASP A 462 29.24 41.40 -4.90
N VAL A 463 28.74 41.20 -3.69
CA VAL A 463 28.66 39.89 -3.03
C VAL A 463 27.74 38.93 -3.77
N GLU A 464 26.62 39.44 -4.32
CA GLU A 464 25.64 38.58 -5.02
C GLU A 464 26.15 38.10 -6.38
N ALA A 465 26.87 38.99 -7.11
CA ALA A 465 27.54 38.58 -8.34
C ALA A 465 28.63 37.52 -8.08
N ARG A 466 29.43 37.70 -7.03
CA ARG A 466 30.44 36.70 -6.63
C ARG A 466 29.82 35.41 -6.18
N ARG A 467 28.73 35.46 -5.40
CA ARG A 467 27.96 34.29 -4.98
C ARG A 467 27.44 33.51 -6.20
N ALA A 468 26.83 34.18 -7.17
CA ALA A 468 26.30 33.54 -8.38
C ALA A 468 27.44 32.89 -9.20
N GLU A 469 28.62 33.50 -9.26
CA GLU A 469 29.77 32.94 -9.93
C GLU A 469 30.25 31.63 -9.29
N VAL A 470 30.44 31.61 -7.95
CA VAL A 470 30.92 30.41 -7.25
C VAL A 470 29.88 29.31 -7.16
N ILE A 471 28.58 29.64 -7.20
CA ILE A 471 27.51 28.67 -7.35
C ILE A 471 27.63 27.95 -8.69
N ARG A 472 27.76 28.68 -9.80
CA ARG A 472 27.94 28.08 -11.13
C ARG A 472 29.18 27.19 -11.19
N GLN A 473 30.31 27.69 -10.66
CA GLN A 473 31.55 26.92 -10.61
C GLN A 473 31.36 25.60 -9.83
N TYR A 474 30.67 25.65 -8.67
CA TYR A 474 30.38 24.46 -7.85
C TYR A 474 29.48 23.47 -8.59
N GLU A 475 28.46 23.96 -9.29
CA GLU A 475 27.55 23.12 -10.08
C GLU A 475 28.31 22.46 -11.25
N GLU A 476 29.12 23.18 -11.98
CA GLU A 476 29.89 22.68 -13.11
C GLU A 476 30.93 21.63 -12.68
N GLU A 477 31.62 21.84 -11.57
CA GLU A 477 32.73 20.99 -11.13
C GLU A 477 32.28 19.76 -10.33
N LEU A 478 31.25 19.90 -9.47
CA LEU A 478 30.92 18.88 -8.45
C LEU A 478 29.49 18.42 -8.45
N LEU A 479 28.53 19.23 -8.90
CA LEU A 479 27.11 18.96 -8.75
C LEU A 479 26.45 18.56 -10.08
N ASN A 480 27.00 17.53 -10.71
CA ASN A 480 26.55 17.05 -12.01
C ASN A 480 26.60 15.51 -12.07
N PRO A 481 25.93 14.85 -13.03
CA PRO A 481 25.90 13.40 -13.10
C PRO A 481 27.23 12.79 -13.58
N TYR A 482 28.04 13.55 -14.30
CA TYR A 482 29.31 13.04 -14.91
C TYR A 482 30.33 12.74 -13.84
N GLN A 483 30.46 13.61 -12.82
CA GLN A 483 31.32 13.35 -11.66
C GLN A 483 30.94 12.06 -10.93
N ALA A 484 29.66 11.80 -10.77
CA ALA A 484 29.18 10.57 -10.14
C ALA A 484 29.41 9.33 -11.02
N ALA A 485 29.31 9.48 -12.35
CA ALA A 485 29.61 8.42 -13.31
C ALA A 485 31.09 8.09 -13.36
N GLU A 486 31.98 9.08 -13.35
CA GLU A 486 33.44 8.89 -13.28
C GLU A 486 33.87 8.11 -12.04
N LEU A 487 33.17 8.30 -10.92
CA LEU A 487 33.40 7.57 -9.67
C LEU A 487 32.69 6.21 -9.61
N GLY A 488 31.91 5.84 -10.63
CA GLY A 488 31.17 4.58 -10.68
C GLY A 488 29.95 4.51 -9.73
N TYR A 489 29.36 5.67 -9.38
CA TYR A 489 28.14 5.75 -8.57
C TYR A 489 26.86 5.85 -9.43
N VAL A 490 27.02 6.13 -10.71
CA VAL A 490 26.01 6.09 -11.77
C VAL A 490 26.55 5.19 -12.88
N ASP A 491 25.75 4.22 -13.31
CA ASP A 491 26.15 3.24 -14.34
C ASP A 491 26.12 3.84 -15.74
N ALA A 492 25.17 4.77 -15.99
CA ALA A 492 25.09 5.52 -17.25
C ALA A 492 24.37 6.85 -17.07
N VAL A 493 24.82 7.86 -17.81
CA VAL A 493 24.07 9.09 -18.06
C VAL A 493 23.32 8.88 -19.37
N ILE A 494 22.00 9.09 -19.35
CA ILE A 494 21.10 8.79 -20.46
C ILE A 494 20.22 10.00 -20.78
N ALA A 495 19.78 10.16 -22.03
CA ALA A 495 18.76 11.14 -22.35
C ALA A 495 17.44 10.75 -21.64
N PRO A 496 16.62 11.74 -21.22
CA PRO A 496 15.33 11.43 -20.60
C PRO A 496 14.46 10.50 -21.47
N SER A 497 14.44 10.70 -22.78
CA SER A 497 13.75 9.86 -23.77
C SER A 497 14.24 8.41 -23.80
N GLU A 498 15.45 8.09 -23.35
CA GLU A 498 15.94 6.72 -23.29
C GLU A 498 15.49 5.96 -22.04
N THR A 499 14.79 6.60 -21.11
CA THR A 499 14.51 6.06 -19.78
C THR A 499 13.75 4.74 -19.85
N ARG A 500 12.63 4.68 -20.58
CA ARG A 500 11.84 3.46 -20.73
C ARG A 500 12.67 2.34 -21.37
N LEU A 501 13.39 2.65 -22.46
CA LEU A 501 14.26 1.71 -23.15
C LEU A 501 15.32 1.09 -22.21
N GLN A 502 15.99 1.90 -21.39
CA GLN A 502 17.03 1.44 -20.47
C GLN A 502 16.42 0.63 -19.30
N ILE A 503 15.24 1.01 -18.83
CA ILE A 503 14.48 0.23 -17.83
C ILE A 503 14.14 -1.15 -18.38
N ILE A 504 13.60 -1.25 -19.60
CA ILE A 504 13.29 -2.53 -20.26
C ILE A 504 14.55 -3.41 -20.35
N LYS A 505 15.66 -2.85 -20.84
CA LYS A 505 16.95 -3.58 -20.93
C LYS A 505 17.41 -4.06 -19.55
N GLY A 506 17.32 -3.21 -18.54
CA GLY A 506 17.68 -3.54 -17.16
C GLY A 506 16.81 -4.66 -16.57
N LEU A 507 15.49 -4.57 -16.72
CA LEU A 507 14.57 -5.60 -16.24
C LEU A 507 14.77 -6.94 -16.95
N ARG A 508 14.99 -6.94 -18.28
CA ARG A 508 15.32 -8.17 -19.03
C ARG A 508 16.61 -8.81 -18.52
N ALA A 509 17.65 -8.01 -18.27
CA ALA A 509 18.96 -8.49 -17.78
C ALA A 509 18.87 -9.03 -16.34
N LEU A 510 18.00 -8.46 -15.51
CA LEU A 510 17.88 -8.80 -14.10
C LEU A 510 16.76 -9.81 -13.80
N ARG A 511 16.06 -10.31 -14.80
CA ARG A 511 14.92 -11.25 -14.64
C ARG A 511 15.28 -12.45 -13.77
N ASP A 512 16.45 -13.02 -13.99
CA ASP A 512 16.92 -14.18 -13.24
C ASP A 512 17.84 -13.83 -12.05
N LYS A 513 17.79 -12.58 -11.60
CA LYS A 513 18.59 -12.14 -10.45
C LYS A 513 18.33 -13.05 -9.25
N ARG A 514 19.42 -13.49 -8.62
CA ARG A 514 19.40 -14.21 -7.34
C ARG A 514 20.31 -13.49 -6.37
N ALA A 515 19.75 -13.03 -5.26
CA ALA A 515 20.47 -12.42 -4.17
C ALA A 515 20.04 -13.08 -2.86
N SER A 516 21.01 -13.33 -1.97
CA SER A 516 20.74 -13.89 -0.64
C SER A 516 21.34 -13.01 0.43
N LEU A 517 20.62 -12.82 1.50
CA LEU A 517 21.08 -12.16 2.71
C LEU A 517 21.61 -13.19 3.72
N PRO A 518 22.44 -12.77 4.71
CA PRO A 518 22.79 -13.63 5.81
C PRO A 518 21.56 -14.22 6.48
N ALA A 519 21.62 -15.53 6.82
CA ALA A 519 20.52 -16.23 7.48
C ALA A 519 20.19 -15.60 8.83
N LYS A 520 18.90 -15.34 9.07
CA LYS A 520 18.39 -14.73 10.32
C LYS A 520 16.95 -15.21 10.58
N LYS A 521 16.48 -15.17 11.81
CA LYS A 521 15.06 -15.46 12.11
C LYS A 521 14.14 -14.39 11.48
N HIS A 522 14.50 -13.14 11.61
CA HIS A 522 13.88 -11.97 10.99
C HIS A 522 14.84 -10.77 11.10
N GLY A 523 14.58 -9.72 10.35
CA GLY A 523 15.28 -8.45 10.52
C GLY A 523 14.84 -7.74 11.80
N ASN A 524 15.72 -6.89 12.35
CA ASN A 524 15.40 -5.97 13.45
C ASN A 524 15.31 -4.55 12.89
N ILE A 525 14.26 -4.31 12.14
CA ILE A 525 13.98 -2.98 11.57
C ILE A 525 13.74 -1.97 12.69
N PRO A 526 14.19 -0.71 12.57
CA PRO A 526 13.87 0.34 13.55
C PRO A 526 12.38 0.68 13.52
N LEU A 527 11.59 0.04 14.39
CA LEU A 527 10.14 0.18 14.48
C LEU A 527 9.70 1.53 15.11
#